data_99e052683067421aa9e1cf055a1891bf
#
_entry.id   99e052683067421aa9e1cf055a1891bf
#
_cell.length_a   1.000
_cell.length_b   1.000
_cell.length_c   1.000
_cell.angle_alpha   90.00
_cell.angle_beta   90.00
_cell.angle_gamma   90.00
#
_symmetry.space_group_name_H-M   'P 1'
#
loop_
_entity.id
_entity.type
_entity.pdbx_description
1 polymer ?
#
loop_
_entity_poly.entity_id
_entity_poly.type
_entity_poly.pdbx_seq_one_letter_code
_entity_poly.pdbx_strand_id
1 'polypeptide(L)'
;MNSNRIGVGLIGVGRHGARYAQHLVHDLPMASLQAVCRRHPEQGFQFPGADSVKVYGEAQALIADPSVDAIVVVTPPLYSPEICRFAVQARKPLLVEKPLATTVTDARTMVALAHDAGLPFMTAQTLRFDRTIQHMKRFQSSLGRSLELDAVFQIEIRKTAPDHVAGYGKRGALLEIGVHMLDLARFLTGEEVQAVRCTMDHIPPIAPERMASVHLTTTGGTICRMEITRVVGERAGRAIWVGSQGRVEADWMRRRICTETSSGEKTADIDIPPSLTVLDTLSAFLQAVHDGTPMPITGEDGCRAVEIAEACYQSAQLGGALVTLPVAG
;
A
#
# COMPACT_ATOMS: atom_id res chain seq x y z
N MET A 1 -30.74 16.71 9.16
CA MET A 1 -29.49 16.00 9.44
C MET A 1 -29.19 15.14 8.23
N ASN A 2 -28.04 15.32 7.57
CA ASN A 2 -27.76 14.67 6.27
C ASN A 2 -27.68 13.14 6.43
N SER A 3 -28.69 12.44 5.97
CA SER A 3 -28.83 10.97 6.01
C SER A 3 -28.00 10.25 4.94
N ASN A 4 -26.92 10.85 4.45
CA ASN A 4 -26.17 10.33 3.29
C ASN A 4 -24.64 10.28 3.50
N ARG A 5 -24.16 10.38 4.76
CA ARG A 5 -22.72 10.28 5.05
C ARG A 5 -22.38 8.85 5.49
N ILE A 6 -21.32 8.28 4.92
CA ILE A 6 -20.83 6.96 5.30
C ILE A 6 -20.20 7.04 6.70
N GLY A 7 -20.73 6.29 7.65
CA GLY A 7 -20.17 6.14 8.99
C GLY A 7 -18.91 5.27 8.95
N VAL A 8 -17.75 5.83 9.29
CA VAL A 8 -16.48 5.11 9.24
C VAL A 8 -16.00 4.72 10.62
N GLY A 9 -15.63 3.46 10.79
CA GLY A 9 -14.87 2.93 11.91
C GLY A 9 -13.39 2.84 11.58
N LEU A 10 -12.52 3.49 12.37
CA LEU A 10 -11.07 3.49 12.20
C LEU A 10 -10.41 2.60 13.24
N ILE A 11 -9.77 1.52 12.80
CA ILE A 11 -9.07 0.58 13.68
C ILE A 11 -7.56 0.84 13.60
N GLY A 12 -6.99 1.29 14.71
CA GLY A 12 -5.61 1.73 14.80
C GLY A 12 -5.44 3.23 14.62
N VAL A 13 -5.33 3.95 15.74
CA VAL A 13 -5.15 5.42 15.80
C VAL A 13 -3.76 5.83 16.30
N GLY A 14 -2.75 5.04 15.97
CA GLY A 14 -1.35 5.42 16.14
C GLY A 14 -0.95 6.57 15.22
N ARG A 15 0.35 6.88 15.16
CA ARG A 15 0.86 8.00 14.35
C ARG A 15 0.39 7.99 12.89
N HIS A 16 0.29 6.80 12.26
CA HIS A 16 -0.20 6.68 10.89
C HIS A 16 -1.72 6.82 10.83
N GLY A 17 -2.46 6.16 11.75
CA GLY A 17 -3.91 6.27 11.82
C GLY A 17 -4.42 7.67 12.12
N ALA A 18 -3.66 8.50 12.84
CA ALA A 18 -3.99 9.90 13.05
C ALA A 18 -4.11 10.70 11.74
N ARG A 19 -3.37 10.33 10.69
CA ARG A 19 -3.50 10.94 9.35
C ARG A 19 -4.84 10.59 8.71
N TYR A 20 -5.30 9.35 8.88
CA TYR A 20 -6.62 8.89 8.43
C TYR A 20 -7.73 9.62 9.18
N ALA A 21 -7.61 9.70 10.51
CA ALA A 21 -8.56 10.44 11.34
C ALA A 21 -8.67 11.91 10.91
N GLN A 22 -7.54 12.59 10.64
CA GLN A 22 -7.49 13.97 10.16
C GLN A 22 -8.38 14.14 8.93
N HIS A 23 -8.21 13.29 7.92
CA HIS A 23 -8.97 13.39 6.68
C HIS A 23 -10.45 13.01 6.85
N LEU A 24 -10.76 12.00 7.68
CA LEU A 24 -12.14 11.60 7.95
C LEU A 24 -12.93 12.66 8.73
N VAL A 25 -12.26 13.44 9.57
CA VAL A 25 -12.91 14.49 10.36
C VAL A 25 -13.06 15.80 9.56
N HIS A 26 -12.04 16.17 8.77
CA HIS A 26 -11.96 17.52 8.23
C HIS A 26 -12.10 17.62 6.71
N ASP A 27 -11.69 16.61 5.94
CA ASP A 27 -11.48 16.75 4.50
C ASP A 27 -12.48 15.97 3.64
N LEU A 28 -13.27 15.05 4.24
CA LEU A 28 -14.18 14.15 3.52
C LEU A 28 -15.65 14.38 3.91
N PRO A 29 -16.35 15.31 3.24
CA PRO A 29 -17.74 15.66 3.58
C PRO A 29 -18.74 14.51 3.39
N MET A 30 -18.39 13.50 2.56
CA MET A 30 -19.19 12.31 2.30
C MET A 30 -19.09 11.24 3.39
N ALA A 31 -18.18 11.41 4.36
CA ALA A 31 -17.96 10.46 5.44
C ALA A 31 -18.05 11.13 6.81
N SER A 32 -18.16 10.32 7.85
CA SER A 32 -18.05 10.78 9.23
C SER A 32 -17.34 9.71 10.06
N LEU A 33 -16.32 10.10 10.84
CA LEU A 33 -15.66 9.22 11.78
C LEU A 33 -16.61 8.96 12.96
N GLN A 34 -17.16 7.74 13.04
CA GLN A 34 -18.13 7.35 14.07
C GLN A 34 -17.46 6.70 15.28
N ALA A 35 -16.43 5.91 15.01
CA ALA A 35 -15.76 5.14 16.04
C ALA A 35 -14.29 4.94 15.73
N VAL A 36 -13.49 4.82 16.78
CA VAL A 36 -12.09 4.42 16.72
C VAL A 36 -11.82 3.24 17.64
N CYS A 37 -10.90 2.34 17.21
CA CYS A 37 -10.41 1.26 18.06
C CYS A 37 -8.93 1.46 18.36
N ARG A 38 -8.55 1.31 19.62
CA ARG A 38 -7.17 1.44 20.09
C ARG A 38 -6.90 0.51 21.27
N ARG A 39 -5.62 0.12 21.44
CA ARG A 39 -5.16 -0.80 22.51
C ARG A 39 -5.47 -0.29 23.94
N HIS A 40 -5.50 1.03 24.14
CA HIS A 40 -5.72 1.70 25.42
C HIS A 40 -6.94 2.63 25.33
N PRO A 41 -8.17 2.08 25.35
CA PRO A 41 -9.38 2.86 25.16
C PRO A 41 -9.63 3.86 26.30
N GLU A 42 -9.10 3.60 27.50
CA GLU A 42 -9.16 4.49 28.68
C GLU A 42 -8.50 5.85 28.44
N GLN A 43 -7.59 5.95 27.48
CA GLN A 43 -6.96 7.22 27.08
C GLN A 43 -7.88 8.11 26.23
N GLY A 44 -9.08 7.62 25.87
CA GLY A 44 -10.00 8.31 25.01
C GLY A 44 -9.46 8.54 23.60
N PHE A 45 -10.13 9.38 22.83
CA PHE A 45 -9.67 9.86 21.54
C PHE A 45 -9.81 11.38 21.49
N GLN A 46 -8.71 12.07 21.83
CA GLN A 46 -8.66 13.54 21.80
C GLN A 46 -8.18 13.97 20.43
N PHE A 47 -9.12 14.40 19.59
CA PHE A 47 -8.84 14.85 18.25
C PHE A 47 -9.77 16.03 17.92
N PRO A 48 -9.25 17.18 17.45
CA PRO A 48 -10.07 18.36 17.15
C PRO A 48 -11.23 18.01 16.19
N GLY A 49 -12.44 18.35 16.55
CA GLY A 49 -13.64 18.07 15.76
C GLY A 49 -14.20 16.65 15.85
N ALA A 50 -13.68 15.81 16.76
CA ALA A 50 -14.10 14.42 16.94
C ALA A 50 -14.71 14.13 18.30
N ASP A 51 -15.38 15.12 18.93
CA ASP A 51 -15.90 15.03 20.30
C ASP A 51 -16.97 13.93 20.51
N SER A 52 -17.67 13.54 19.46
CA SER A 52 -18.72 12.52 19.48
C SER A 52 -18.24 11.13 19.04
N VAL A 53 -16.94 10.96 18.74
CA VAL A 53 -16.38 9.68 18.26
C VAL A 53 -16.30 8.67 19.39
N LYS A 54 -16.91 7.51 19.18
CA LYS A 54 -16.88 6.41 20.15
C LYS A 54 -15.50 5.75 20.17
N VAL A 55 -15.07 5.30 21.37
CA VAL A 55 -13.75 4.64 21.53
C VAL A 55 -13.95 3.20 21.99
N TYR A 56 -13.35 2.28 21.24
CA TYR A 56 -13.40 0.84 21.50
C TYR A 56 -12.00 0.30 21.80
N GLY A 57 -11.92 -0.70 22.69
CA GLY A 57 -10.71 -1.50 22.93
C GLY A 57 -10.59 -2.68 21.97
N GLU A 58 -11.73 -3.17 21.48
CA GLU A 58 -11.83 -4.38 20.66
C GLU A 58 -12.36 -4.05 19.26
N ALA A 59 -11.68 -4.56 18.24
CA ALA A 59 -12.06 -4.33 16.84
C ALA A 59 -13.47 -4.88 16.54
N GLN A 60 -13.79 -6.05 17.07
CA GLN A 60 -15.10 -6.69 16.86
C GLN A 60 -16.24 -5.82 17.40
N ALA A 61 -16.05 -5.19 18.55
CA ALA A 61 -17.07 -4.32 19.15
C ALA A 61 -17.30 -3.05 18.30
N LEU A 62 -16.22 -2.44 17.77
CA LEU A 62 -16.33 -1.33 16.83
C LEU A 62 -17.07 -1.76 15.54
N ILE A 63 -16.70 -2.91 14.99
CA ILE A 63 -17.30 -3.42 13.75
C ILE A 63 -18.78 -3.72 13.94
N ALA A 64 -19.21 -4.14 15.13
CA ALA A 64 -20.61 -4.40 15.44
C ALA A 64 -21.45 -3.11 15.68
N ASP A 65 -20.83 -1.94 15.81
CA ASP A 65 -21.56 -0.69 16.01
C ASP A 65 -22.44 -0.37 14.79
N PRO A 66 -23.76 -0.18 14.98
CA PRO A 66 -24.69 0.10 13.88
C PRO A 66 -24.48 1.46 13.21
N SER A 67 -23.76 2.39 13.85
CA SER A 67 -23.41 3.68 13.24
C SER A 67 -22.19 3.60 12.31
N VAL A 68 -21.52 2.46 12.23
CA VAL A 68 -20.36 2.22 11.37
C VAL A 68 -20.81 1.46 10.12
N ASP A 69 -20.62 2.06 8.95
CA ASP A 69 -20.98 1.49 7.63
C ASP A 69 -19.77 0.87 6.92
N ALA A 70 -18.57 1.42 7.14
CA ALA A 70 -17.33 0.99 6.50
C ALA A 70 -16.16 0.99 7.49
N ILE A 71 -15.20 0.11 7.27
CA ILE A 71 -14.05 -0.12 8.16
C ILE A 71 -12.75 0.31 7.48
N VAL A 72 -11.92 1.06 8.21
CA VAL A 72 -10.56 1.41 7.81
C VAL A 72 -9.58 0.83 8.82
N VAL A 73 -8.65 -0.02 8.37
CA VAL A 73 -7.69 -0.74 9.23
C VAL A 73 -6.29 -0.18 9.03
N VAL A 74 -5.75 0.40 10.10
CA VAL A 74 -4.40 1.01 10.16
C VAL A 74 -3.60 0.41 11.32
N THR A 75 -3.77 -0.87 11.54
CA THR A 75 -3.01 -1.65 12.53
C THR A 75 -1.79 -2.31 11.89
N PRO A 76 -0.82 -2.82 12.68
CA PRO A 76 0.18 -3.74 12.14
C PRO A 76 -0.47 -4.92 11.42
N PRO A 77 0.11 -5.37 10.29
CA PRO A 77 -0.52 -6.36 9.38
C PRO A 77 -0.81 -7.72 10.01
N LEU A 78 -0.15 -8.06 11.13
CA LEU A 78 -0.41 -9.27 11.89
C LEU A 78 -1.89 -9.37 12.36
N TYR A 79 -2.55 -8.25 12.59
CA TYR A 79 -3.95 -8.20 13.07
C TYR A 79 -4.98 -8.13 11.95
N SER A 80 -4.56 -7.85 10.73
CA SER A 80 -5.47 -7.64 9.59
C SER A 80 -6.37 -8.85 9.27
N PRO A 81 -5.89 -10.12 9.32
CA PRO A 81 -6.72 -11.27 9.00
C PRO A 81 -7.93 -11.44 9.92
N GLU A 82 -7.74 -11.27 11.22
CA GLU A 82 -8.83 -11.37 12.20
C GLU A 82 -9.85 -10.25 12.03
N ILE A 83 -9.37 -9.01 11.84
CA ILE A 83 -10.23 -7.85 11.61
C ILE A 83 -11.03 -8.01 10.33
N CYS A 84 -10.40 -8.50 9.25
CA CYS A 84 -11.07 -8.80 7.98
C CYS A 84 -12.20 -9.82 8.18
N ARG A 85 -11.97 -10.89 8.93
CA ARG A 85 -12.99 -11.90 9.23
C ARG A 85 -14.20 -11.28 9.94
N PHE A 86 -13.99 -10.41 10.93
CA PHE A 86 -15.10 -9.72 11.61
C PHE A 86 -15.84 -8.76 10.67
N ALA A 87 -15.13 -8.01 9.82
CA ALA A 87 -15.76 -7.10 8.86
C ALA A 87 -16.61 -7.86 7.83
N VAL A 88 -16.11 -9.01 7.33
CA VAL A 88 -16.85 -9.88 6.41
C VAL A 88 -18.12 -10.44 7.09
N GLN A 89 -18.03 -10.93 8.33
CA GLN A 89 -19.19 -11.41 9.09
C GLN A 89 -20.25 -10.32 9.30
N ALA A 90 -19.80 -9.08 9.53
CA ALA A 90 -20.68 -7.92 9.68
C ALA A 90 -21.09 -7.29 8.33
N ARG A 91 -20.64 -7.84 7.20
CA ARG A 91 -20.88 -7.34 5.83
C ARG A 91 -20.52 -5.86 5.64
N LYS A 92 -19.41 -5.42 6.23
CA LYS A 92 -18.93 -4.02 6.14
C LYS A 92 -17.76 -3.89 5.17
N PRO A 93 -17.85 -3.01 4.15
CA PRO A 93 -16.73 -2.67 3.26
C PRO A 93 -15.46 -2.37 4.02
N LEU A 94 -14.31 -2.75 3.45
CA LEU A 94 -13.05 -2.77 4.16
C LEU A 94 -11.92 -2.14 3.35
N LEU A 95 -11.24 -1.15 3.94
CA LEU A 95 -9.94 -0.62 3.50
C LEU A 95 -8.86 -1.06 4.49
N VAL A 96 -7.84 -1.76 4.02
CA VAL A 96 -6.72 -2.24 4.87
C VAL A 96 -5.41 -1.62 4.43
N GLU A 97 -4.65 -1.08 5.39
CA GLU A 97 -3.29 -0.60 5.14
C GLU A 97 -2.37 -1.71 4.66
N LYS A 98 -1.43 -1.31 3.83
CA LYS A 98 -0.36 -2.22 3.37
C LYS A 98 0.71 -2.44 4.47
N PRO A 99 1.39 -3.57 4.47
CA PRO A 99 1.10 -4.76 3.68
C PRO A 99 -0.21 -5.39 4.13
N LEU A 100 -0.90 -6.06 3.20
CA LEU A 100 -2.21 -6.64 3.48
C LEU A 100 -2.18 -7.63 4.65
N ALA A 101 -1.14 -8.46 4.70
CA ALA A 101 -0.87 -9.43 5.76
C ALA A 101 0.63 -9.68 5.89
N THR A 102 1.03 -10.46 6.89
CA THR A 102 2.42 -10.88 7.08
C THR A 102 2.78 -12.16 6.32
N THR A 103 1.78 -12.93 5.86
CA THR A 103 1.97 -14.17 5.10
C THR A 103 1.06 -14.20 3.87
N VAL A 104 1.47 -14.98 2.87
CA VAL A 104 0.66 -15.22 1.66
C VAL A 104 -0.64 -15.95 2.00
N THR A 105 -0.59 -16.91 2.91
CA THR A 105 -1.77 -17.67 3.34
C THR A 105 -2.85 -16.76 3.92
N ASP A 106 -2.45 -15.86 4.82
CA ASP A 106 -3.38 -14.90 5.42
C ASP A 106 -3.94 -13.94 4.37
N ALA A 107 -3.08 -13.40 3.50
CA ALA A 107 -3.51 -12.49 2.44
C ALA A 107 -4.55 -13.15 1.50
N ARG A 108 -4.28 -14.37 1.05
CA ARG A 108 -5.22 -15.15 0.22
C ARG A 108 -6.53 -15.44 0.94
N THR A 109 -6.45 -15.80 2.22
CA THR A 109 -7.65 -16.04 3.04
C THR A 109 -8.52 -14.80 3.14
N MET A 110 -7.92 -13.62 3.39
CA MET A 110 -8.64 -12.36 3.46
C MET A 110 -9.35 -12.03 2.14
N VAL A 111 -8.64 -12.19 1.02
CA VAL A 111 -9.20 -11.97 -0.33
C VAL A 111 -10.35 -12.92 -0.62
N ALA A 112 -10.17 -14.23 -0.37
CA ALA A 112 -11.21 -15.23 -0.60
C ALA A 112 -12.46 -14.95 0.24
N LEU A 113 -12.32 -14.66 1.53
CA LEU A 113 -13.44 -14.33 2.42
C LEU A 113 -14.24 -13.12 1.93
N ALA A 114 -13.56 -12.06 1.50
CA ALA A 114 -14.20 -10.85 1.00
C ALA A 114 -14.89 -11.11 -0.34
N HIS A 115 -14.23 -11.82 -1.26
CA HIS A 115 -14.76 -12.20 -2.56
C HIS A 115 -16.05 -13.07 -2.42
N ASP A 116 -15.99 -14.13 -1.61
CA ASP A 116 -17.11 -15.05 -1.42
C ASP A 116 -18.33 -14.36 -0.77
N ALA A 117 -18.07 -13.33 0.04
CA ALA A 117 -19.11 -12.49 0.63
C ALA A 117 -19.62 -11.39 -0.33
N GLY A 118 -19.00 -11.20 -1.49
CA GLY A 118 -19.28 -10.07 -2.39
C GLY A 118 -19.01 -8.71 -1.71
N LEU A 119 -18.00 -8.64 -0.83
CA LEU A 119 -17.72 -7.46 -0.03
C LEU A 119 -16.69 -6.58 -0.71
N PRO A 120 -16.96 -5.26 -0.87
CA PRO A 120 -15.95 -4.31 -1.33
C PRO A 120 -14.70 -4.32 -0.43
N PHE A 121 -13.56 -4.67 -1.01
CA PHE A 121 -12.31 -4.82 -0.29
C PHE A 121 -11.16 -4.13 -1.02
N MET A 122 -10.55 -3.14 -0.37
CA MET A 122 -9.45 -2.34 -0.92
C MET A 122 -8.20 -2.43 -0.05
N THR A 123 -7.03 -2.47 -0.69
CA THR A 123 -5.73 -2.33 -0.02
C THR A 123 -5.17 -0.93 -0.25
N ALA A 124 -4.61 -0.32 0.78
CA ALA A 124 -4.08 1.04 0.71
C ALA A 124 -2.66 1.09 0.08
N GLN A 125 -2.56 0.79 -1.22
CA GLN A 125 -1.33 1.03 -1.99
C GLN A 125 -1.24 2.52 -2.37
N THR A 126 -1.00 3.35 -1.36
CA THR A 126 -1.12 4.81 -1.45
C THR A 126 -0.21 5.46 -2.48
N LEU A 127 0.91 4.83 -2.89
CA LEU A 127 1.77 5.34 -3.97
C LEU A 127 1.05 5.41 -5.32
N ARG A 128 0.05 4.55 -5.57
CA ARG A 128 -0.75 4.66 -6.80
C ARG A 128 -1.51 5.98 -6.91
N PHE A 129 -1.71 6.70 -5.78
CA PHE A 129 -2.33 8.03 -5.73
C PHE A 129 -1.31 9.17 -5.67
N ASP A 130 -0.01 8.89 -5.63
CA ASP A 130 0.98 9.96 -5.74
C ASP A 130 0.93 10.61 -7.12
N ARG A 131 0.80 11.94 -7.15
CA ARG A 131 0.62 12.70 -8.40
C ARG A 131 1.78 12.57 -9.36
N THR A 132 3.02 12.42 -8.84
CA THR A 132 4.21 12.20 -9.66
C THR A 132 4.15 10.82 -10.31
N ILE A 133 3.77 9.79 -9.53
CA ILE A 133 3.58 8.43 -10.03
C ILE A 133 2.42 8.36 -11.04
N GLN A 134 1.29 9.02 -10.75
CA GLN A 134 0.16 9.12 -11.67
C GLN A 134 0.58 9.80 -12.99
N HIS A 135 1.40 10.83 -12.90
CA HIS A 135 1.91 11.52 -14.07
C HIS A 135 2.84 10.59 -14.88
N MET A 136 3.76 9.88 -14.20
CA MET A 136 4.63 8.88 -14.84
C MET A 136 3.81 7.80 -15.56
N LYS A 137 2.73 7.29 -14.95
CA LYS A 137 1.84 6.29 -15.56
C LYS A 137 1.21 6.76 -16.87
N ARG A 138 0.92 8.05 -17.03
CA ARG A 138 0.33 8.61 -18.26
C ARG A 138 1.25 8.48 -19.48
N PHE A 139 2.55 8.32 -19.26
CA PHE A 139 3.51 8.11 -20.35
C PHE A 139 3.54 6.68 -20.88
N GLN A 140 2.84 5.73 -20.26
CA GLN A 140 2.86 4.32 -20.65
C GLN A 140 2.64 4.13 -22.17
N SER A 141 1.64 4.77 -22.75
CA SER A 141 1.33 4.65 -24.17
C SER A 141 2.40 5.26 -25.11
N SER A 142 3.07 6.32 -24.65
CA SER A 142 4.11 7.02 -25.45
C SER A 142 5.49 6.38 -25.33
N LEU A 143 5.73 5.56 -24.29
CA LEU A 143 6.97 4.82 -24.11
C LEU A 143 7.10 3.62 -25.07
N GLY A 144 6.00 3.20 -25.69
CA GLY A 144 5.98 1.98 -26.49
C GLY A 144 6.07 0.73 -25.60
N ARG A 145 6.78 -0.32 -26.07
CA ARG A 145 6.98 -1.53 -25.26
C ARG A 145 7.86 -1.21 -24.06
N SER A 146 7.41 -1.57 -22.85
CA SER A 146 8.20 -1.44 -21.63
C SER A 146 9.42 -2.36 -21.68
N LEU A 147 10.59 -1.85 -21.31
CA LEU A 147 11.86 -2.58 -21.36
C LEU A 147 12.47 -2.71 -19.97
N GLU A 148 12.66 -1.58 -19.28
CA GLU A 148 13.29 -1.53 -17.96
C GLU A 148 12.57 -0.54 -17.03
N LEU A 149 12.55 -0.88 -15.73
CA LEU A 149 12.06 -0.02 -14.67
C LEU A 149 13.05 -0.09 -13.49
N ASP A 150 13.86 0.95 -13.32
CA ASP A 150 14.80 1.05 -12.20
C ASP A 150 14.21 1.98 -11.14
N ALA A 151 14.18 1.56 -9.88
CA ALA A 151 13.59 2.35 -8.82
C ALA A 151 14.35 2.25 -7.49
N VAL A 152 14.33 3.36 -6.76
CA VAL A 152 14.92 3.45 -5.41
C VAL A 152 13.87 3.96 -4.44
N PHE A 153 13.70 3.27 -3.33
CA PHE A 153 12.86 3.74 -2.24
C PHE A 153 13.59 3.62 -0.91
N GLN A 154 13.94 4.78 -0.36
CA GLN A 154 14.69 4.90 0.88
C GLN A 154 13.88 5.70 1.89
N ILE A 155 13.70 5.13 3.07
CA ILE A 155 13.04 5.79 4.20
C ILE A 155 13.99 5.78 5.40
N GLU A 156 14.08 6.91 6.09
CA GLU A 156 14.87 7.04 7.30
C GLU A 156 14.43 6.03 8.38
N ILE A 157 15.42 5.36 9.00
CA ILE A 157 15.17 4.55 10.19
C ILE A 157 14.84 5.49 11.35
N ARG A 158 13.60 5.37 11.85
CA ARG A 158 13.25 5.86 13.17
C ARG A 158 13.36 4.69 14.15
N LYS A 159 13.67 4.97 15.42
CA LYS A 159 13.65 3.94 16.47
C LYS A 159 12.31 3.20 16.38
N THR A 160 12.38 1.94 16.02
CA THR A 160 11.20 1.09 15.85
C THR A 160 10.94 0.40 17.18
N ALA A 161 9.74 0.53 17.73
CA ALA A 161 9.37 -0.18 18.93
C ALA A 161 9.38 -1.71 18.67
N PRO A 162 9.74 -2.54 19.64
CA PRO A 162 9.72 -4.00 19.49
C PRO A 162 8.38 -4.56 18.97
N ASP A 163 7.27 -3.98 19.43
CA ASP A 163 5.92 -4.34 19.00
C ASP A 163 5.68 -4.10 17.51
N HIS A 164 6.33 -3.08 16.92
CA HIS A 164 6.24 -2.82 15.50
C HIS A 164 6.91 -3.95 14.70
N VAL A 165 8.11 -4.35 15.11
CA VAL A 165 8.84 -5.47 14.46
C VAL A 165 8.03 -6.77 14.56
N ALA A 166 7.45 -7.05 15.75
CA ALA A 166 6.59 -8.21 15.94
C ALA A 166 5.35 -8.16 15.04
N GLY A 167 4.72 -6.98 14.92
CA GLY A 167 3.54 -6.76 14.08
C GLY A 167 3.78 -7.01 12.58
N TYR A 168 5.03 -6.99 12.14
CA TYR A 168 5.46 -7.33 10.77
C TYR A 168 6.03 -8.75 10.64
N GLY A 169 5.81 -9.63 11.63
CA GLY A 169 6.30 -11.01 11.59
C GLY A 169 7.83 -11.10 11.59
N LYS A 170 8.53 -10.16 12.23
CA LYS A 170 9.98 -10.01 12.26
C LYS A 170 10.62 -9.74 10.87
N ARG A 171 9.85 -9.31 9.89
CA ARG A 171 10.30 -8.85 8.58
C ARG A 171 10.57 -7.35 8.60
N GLY A 172 11.39 -6.86 7.67
CA GLY A 172 11.89 -5.50 7.67
C GLY A 172 11.49 -4.65 6.47
N ALA A 173 12.47 -4.05 5.83
CA ALA A 173 12.29 -3.04 4.79
C ALA A 173 11.44 -3.51 3.61
N LEU A 174 11.63 -4.75 3.15
CA LEU A 174 10.91 -5.26 2.00
C LEU A 174 9.40 -5.36 2.27
N LEU A 175 9.01 -5.98 3.38
CA LEU A 175 7.58 -6.10 3.70
C LEU A 175 6.96 -4.76 4.13
N GLU A 176 7.71 -3.91 4.86
CA GLU A 176 7.19 -2.65 5.38
C GLU A 176 7.06 -1.57 4.31
N ILE A 177 8.07 -1.39 3.46
CA ILE A 177 8.09 -0.34 2.44
C ILE A 177 8.23 -0.87 1.02
N GLY A 178 8.91 -1.99 0.84
CA GLY A 178 9.16 -2.58 -0.46
C GLY A 178 7.90 -3.05 -1.19
N VAL A 179 6.87 -3.48 -0.45
CA VAL A 179 5.57 -3.85 -1.07
C VAL A 179 4.97 -2.73 -1.92
N HIS A 180 5.27 -1.47 -1.62
CA HIS A 180 4.89 -0.35 -2.49
C HIS A 180 5.63 -0.40 -3.83
N MET A 181 6.89 -0.81 -3.84
CA MET A 181 7.70 -0.87 -5.06
C MET A 181 7.31 -2.08 -5.91
N LEU A 182 7.01 -3.21 -5.25
CA LEU A 182 6.53 -4.43 -5.91
C LEU A 182 5.17 -4.17 -6.60
N ASP A 183 4.29 -3.45 -5.93
CA ASP A 183 3.01 -3.00 -6.49
C ASP A 183 3.22 -1.96 -7.61
N LEU A 184 4.17 -1.04 -7.45
CA LEU A 184 4.48 -0.01 -8.42
C LEU A 184 4.94 -0.59 -9.77
N ALA A 185 5.72 -1.67 -9.77
CA ALA A 185 6.12 -2.36 -10.99
C ALA A 185 4.88 -2.80 -11.79
N ARG A 186 3.95 -3.49 -11.13
CA ARG A 186 2.70 -3.94 -11.74
C ARG A 186 1.84 -2.77 -12.22
N PHE A 187 1.70 -1.75 -11.38
CA PHE A 187 0.90 -0.57 -11.68
C PHE A 187 1.43 0.19 -12.90
N LEU A 188 2.73 0.49 -12.94
CA LEU A 188 3.32 1.26 -14.05
C LEU A 188 3.29 0.46 -15.36
N THR A 189 3.82 -0.76 -15.35
CA THR A 189 3.93 -1.56 -16.58
C THR A 189 2.59 -2.09 -17.07
N GLY A 190 1.64 -2.34 -16.15
CA GLY A 190 0.40 -3.06 -16.47
C GLY A 190 0.63 -4.57 -16.67
N GLU A 191 1.78 -5.09 -16.25
CA GLU A 191 2.22 -6.47 -16.43
C GLU A 191 2.33 -7.19 -15.09
N GLU A 192 2.10 -8.51 -15.08
CA GLU A 192 2.29 -9.32 -13.88
C GLU A 192 3.75 -9.72 -13.70
N VAL A 193 4.17 -9.84 -12.41
CA VAL A 193 5.51 -10.36 -12.07
C VAL A 193 5.49 -11.89 -12.17
N GLN A 194 6.40 -12.44 -12.99
CA GLN A 194 6.52 -13.88 -13.20
C GLN A 194 7.75 -14.50 -12.54
N ALA A 195 8.80 -13.71 -12.26
CA ALA A 195 10.01 -14.21 -11.60
C ALA A 195 10.72 -13.11 -10.83
N VAL A 196 11.44 -13.51 -9.79
CA VAL A 196 12.21 -12.61 -8.93
C VAL A 196 13.60 -13.17 -8.61
N ARG A 197 14.57 -12.28 -8.41
CA ARG A 197 15.82 -12.50 -7.69
C ARG A 197 15.91 -11.43 -6.61
N CYS A 198 16.37 -11.81 -5.42
CA CYS A 198 16.50 -10.87 -4.32
C CYS A 198 17.72 -11.18 -3.46
N THR A 199 18.42 -10.14 -3.03
CA THR A 199 19.44 -10.20 -1.98
C THR A 199 19.10 -9.22 -0.87
N MET A 200 19.52 -9.56 0.36
CA MET A 200 19.22 -8.77 1.57
C MET A 200 20.45 -8.70 2.46
N ASP A 201 20.53 -7.64 3.29
CA ASP A 201 21.59 -7.53 4.30
C ASP A 201 21.40 -8.51 5.48
N HIS A 202 20.16 -8.88 5.78
CA HIS A 202 19.80 -9.88 6.78
C HIS A 202 18.65 -10.76 6.28
N ILE A 203 18.63 -12.02 6.72
CA ILE A 203 17.55 -12.95 6.36
C ILE A 203 16.62 -13.14 7.56
N PRO A 204 15.34 -12.75 7.47
CA PRO A 204 14.37 -13.05 8.51
C PRO A 204 14.21 -14.57 8.75
N PRO A 205 13.92 -15.06 9.95
CA PRO A 205 13.58 -14.28 11.16
C PRO A 205 14.77 -13.98 12.09
N ILE A 206 16.01 -14.19 11.66
CA ILE A 206 17.21 -13.95 12.48
C ILE A 206 17.31 -12.46 12.85
N ALA A 207 17.19 -11.59 11.85
CA ALA A 207 17.02 -10.15 12.03
C ALA A 207 16.16 -9.60 10.89
N PRO A 208 15.36 -8.53 11.14
CA PRO A 208 14.67 -7.81 10.07
C PRO A 208 15.69 -7.20 9.11
N GLU A 209 15.50 -7.39 7.82
CA GLU A 209 16.33 -6.77 6.80
C GLU A 209 16.13 -5.26 6.77
N ARG A 210 17.22 -4.52 6.56
CA ARG A 210 17.19 -3.07 6.38
C ARG A 210 17.34 -2.68 4.91
N MET A 211 17.88 -3.60 4.12
CA MET A 211 18.16 -3.40 2.70
C MET A 211 17.73 -4.65 1.92
N ALA A 212 17.09 -4.42 0.78
CA ALA A 212 16.76 -5.45 -0.19
C ALA A 212 17.02 -4.90 -1.60
N SER A 213 17.80 -5.64 -2.40
CA SER A 213 17.96 -5.42 -3.84
C SER A 213 17.13 -6.47 -4.56
N VAL A 214 16.17 -6.02 -5.36
CA VAL A 214 15.15 -6.86 -5.99
C VAL A 214 15.23 -6.70 -7.50
N HIS A 215 15.30 -7.83 -8.20
CA HIS A 215 15.17 -7.90 -9.65
C HIS A 215 13.91 -8.69 -9.99
N LEU A 216 12.99 -8.07 -10.73
CA LEU A 216 11.75 -8.68 -11.18
C LEU A 216 11.80 -8.84 -12.70
N THR A 217 11.18 -9.91 -13.18
CA THR A 217 10.84 -10.05 -14.60
C THR A 217 9.33 -10.17 -14.70
N THR A 218 8.74 -9.38 -15.58
CA THR A 218 7.29 -9.37 -15.80
C THR A 218 6.90 -10.28 -16.97
N THR A 219 5.60 -10.53 -17.12
CA THR A 219 5.04 -11.33 -18.22
C THR A 219 5.27 -10.74 -19.60
N GLY A 220 5.36 -9.41 -19.70
CA GLY A 220 5.72 -8.71 -20.95
C GLY A 220 7.22 -8.64 -21.21
N GLY A 221 8.04 -9.17 -20.28
CA GLY A 221 9.50 -9.18 -20.38
C GLY A 221 10.18 -7.91 -19.86
N THR A 222 9.45 -7.01 -19.22
CA THR A 222 10.05 -5.85 -18.56
C THR A 222 10.95 -6.30 -17.41
N ILE A 223 12.16 -5.76 -17.34
CA ILE A 223 13.12 -6.00 -16.25
C ILE A 223 12.99 -4.85 -15.26
N CYS A 224 12.63 -5.16 -14.01
CA CYS A 224 12.57 -4.16 -12.95
C CYS A 224 13.70 -4.38 -11.94
N ARG A 225 14.45 -3.32 -11.59
CA ARG A 225 15.49 -3.34 -10.55
C ARG A 225 15.10 -2.35 -9.46
N MET A 226 15.07 -2.80 -8.22
CA MET A 226 14.57 -2.00 -7.10
C MET A 226 15.52 -2.08 -5.92
N GLU A 227 15.95 -0.91 -5.44
CA GLU A 227 16.72 -0.76 -4.21
C GLU A 227 15.80 -0.23 -3.10
N ILE A 228 15.60 -1.04 -2.08
CA ILE A 228 14.69 -0.77 -0.96
C ILE A 228 15.54 -0.69 0.29
N THR A 229 15.53 0.46 0.96
CA THR A 229 16.40 0.65 2.12
C THR A 229 15.71 1.40 3.26
N ARG A 230 16.03 0.97 4.49
CA ARG A 230 15.74 1.71 5.73
C ARG A 230 17.06 2.09 6.38
N VAL A 231 17.59 3.26 6.06
CA VAL A 231 18.87 3.75 6.56
C VAL A 231 18.71 5.12 7.21
N VAL A 232 19.72 5.52 7.99
CA VAL A 232 19.83 6.89 8.48
C VAL A 232 20.28 7.76 7.33
N GLY A 233 19.57 8.85 7.05
CA GLY A 233 19.93 9.80 6.00
C GLY A 233 18.72 10.32 5.22
N GLU A 234 18.98 10.81 4.03
CA GLU A 234 17.98 11.43 3.18
C GLU A 234 16.94 10.42 2.67
N ARG A 235 15.69 10.84 2.63
CA ARG A 235 14.63 10.05 1.99
C ARG A 235 14.77 10.14 0.48
N ALA A 236 14.68 9.01 -0.20
CA ALA A 236 14.66 8.93 -1.66
C ALA A 236 13.43 8.17 -2.14
N GLY A 237 12.87 8.63 -3.24
CA GLY A 237 11.75 7.97 -3.91
C GLY A 237 11.76 8.37 -5.36
N ARG A 238 12.39 7.54 -6.22
CA ARG A 238 12.57 7.82 -7.64
C ARG A 238 12.49 6.57 -8.49
N ALA A 239 12.09 6.73 -9.74
CA ALA A 239 12.10 5.67 -10.73
C ALA A 239 12.47 6.21 -12.10
N ILE A 240 13.12 5.35 -12.89
CA ILE A 240 13.39 5.55 -14.31
C ILE A 240 12.71 4.41 -15.05
N TRP A 241 11.81 4.74 -15.96
CA TRP A 241 11.10 3.79 -16.78
C TRP A 241 11.49 3.99 -18.24
N VAL A 242 12.05 2.95 -18.84
CA VAL A 242 12.56 2.93 -20.21
C VAL A 242 11.63 2.08 -21.05
N GLY A 243 11.18 2.64 -22.14
CA GLY A 243 10.45 1.94 -23.19
C GLY A 243 11.17 2.01 -24.53
N SER A 244 10.63 1.34 -25.53
CA SER A 244 11.21 1.28 -26.88
C SER A 244 11.19 2.63 -27.62
N GLN A 245 10.42 3.61 -27.15
CA GLN A 245 10.24 4.93 -27.79
C GLN A 245 10.69 6.10 -26.91
N GLY A 246 11.26 5.84 -25.75
CA GLY A 246 11.75 6.90 -24.85
C GLY A 246 11.90 6.45 -23.42
N ARG A 247 12.14 7.40 -22.54
CA ARG A 247 12.20 7.17 -21.10
C ARG A 247 11.50 8.27 -20.33
N VAL A 248 11.05 7.94 -19.13
CA VAL A 248 10.53 8.88 -18.14
C VAL A 248 11.23 8.65 -16.80
N GLU A 249 11.68 9.72 -16.18
CA GLU A 249 12.25 9.73 -14.85
C GLU A 249 11.32 10.50 -13.91
N ALA A 250 11.02 9.94 -12.75
CA ALA A 250 10.15 10.52 -11.73
C ALA A 250 10.85 10.50 -10.37
N ASP A 251 10.84 11.64 -9.67
CA ASP A 251 11.25 11.77 -8.26
C ASP A 251 10.05 12.28 -7.47
N TRP A 252 9.34 11.38 -6.77
CA TRP A 252 8.15 11.74 -6.00
C TRP A 252 8.46 12.38 -4.66
N MET A 253 9.71 12.31 -4.16
CA MET A 253 10.11 13.08 -2.99
C MET A 253 10.33 14.54 -3.33
N ARG A 254 10.88 14.81 -4.53
CA ARG A 254 11.08 16.16 -5.07
C ARG A 254 9.94 16.64 -5.96
N ARG A 255 9.00 15.74 -6.28
CA ARG A 255 7.81 16.00 -7.12
C ARG A 255 8.19 16.49 -8.52
N ARG A 256 9.12 15.80 -9.15
CA ARG A 256 9.67 16.15 -10.47
C ARG A 256 9.53 15.00 -11.45
N ILE A 257 9.31 15.36 -12.69
CA ILE A 257 9.28 14.44 -13.83
C ILE A 257 10.10 15.02 -14.97
N CYS A 258 10.87 14.16 -15.62
CA CYS A 258 11.59 14.45 -16.84
C CYS A 258 11.31 13.33 -17.84
N THR A 259 11.14 13.69 -19.13
CA THR A 259 10.94 12.72 -20.21
C THR A 259 11.97 12.93 -21.32
N GLU A 260 12.33 11.85 -21.98
CA GLU A 260 13.20 11.88 -23.15
C GLU A 260 12.65 10.91 -24.20
N THR A 261 12.41 11.40 -25.42
CA THR A 261 11.99 10.57 -26.55
C THR A 261 13.17 9.87 -27.19
N SER A 262 12.93 8.84 -28.00
CA SER A 262 13.97 8.16 -28.78
C SER A 262 14.64 9.10 -29.82
N SER A 263 14.01 10.21 -30.20
CA SER A 263 14.61 11.25 -31.03
C SER A 263 15.51 12.22 -30.25
N GLY A 264 15.64 12.05 -28.93
CA GLY A 264 16.47 12.88 -28.06
C GLY A 264 15.78 14.18 -27.60
N GLU A 265 14.51 14.36 -27.88
CA GLU A 265 13.73 15.49 -27.36
C GLU A 265 13.51 15.29 -25.86
N LYS A 266 13.91 16.28 -25.07
CA LYS A 266 13.75 16.30 -23.61
C LYS A 266 12.70 17.31 -23.20
N THR A 267 11.76 16.87 -22.39
CA THR A 267 10.87 17.79 -21.70
C THR A 267 11.55 18.24 -20.40
N ALA A 268 11.53 19.53 -20.12
CA ALA A 268 12.07 20.09 -18.90
C ALA A 268 11.34 19.52 -17.65
N ASP A 269 12.03 19.54 -16.51
CA ASP A 269 11.48 19.18 -15.21
C ASP A 269 10.10 19.82 -14.97
N ILE A 270 9.08 19.00 -14.87
CA ILE A 270 7.72 19.43 -14.53
C ILE A 270 7.57 19.38 -13.01
N ASP A 271 7.22 20.49 -12.43
CA ASP A 271 6.94 20.61 -10.99
C ASP A 271 5.51 20.08 -10.71
N ILE A 272 5.41 19.02 -9.92
CA ILE A 272 4.14 18.36 -9.62
C ILE A 272 3.60 18.88 -8.28
N PRO A 273 2.31 19.23 -8.18
CA PRO A 273 1.69 19.62 -6.91
C PRO A 273 1.83 18.53 -5.84
N PRO A 274 1.87 18.90 -4.54
CA PRO A 274 1.91 17.92 -3.46
C PRO A 274 0.77 16.89 -3.53
N SER A 275 1.08 15.65 -3.17
CA SER A 275 0.11 14.56 -3.10
C SER A 275 -0.42 14.41 -1.66
N LEU A 276 -1.72 14.23 -1.51
CA LEU A 276 -2.37 13.86 -0.27
C LEU A 276 -2.80 12.38 -0.35
N THR A 277 -1.82 11.51 -0.51
CA THR A 277 -2.05 10.10 -0.88
C THR A 277 -3.00 9.35 0.05
N VAL A 278 -3.03 9.64 1.35
CA VAL A 278 -3.98 9.06 2.30
C VAL A 278 -5.39 9.59 2.05
N LEU A 279 -5.54 10.90 1.83
CA LEU A 279 -6.84 11.51 1.48
C LEU A 279 -7.38 10.92 0.18
N ASP A 280 -6.55 10.87 -0.86
CA ASP A 280 -6.94 10.37 -2.17
C ASP A 280 -7.33 8.87 -2.10
N THR A 281 -6.61 8.07 -1.29
CA THR A 281 -6.93 6.65 -1.02
C THR A 281 -8.28 6.50 -0.32
N LEU A 282 -8.52 7.27 0.76
CA LEU A 282 -9.80 7.27 1.48
C LEU A 282 -10.94 7.72 0.59
N SER A 283 -10.75 8.81 -0.16
CA SER A 283 -11.76 9.33 -1.09
C SER A 283 -12.15 8.29 -2.14
N ALA A 284 -11.17 7.63 -2.75
CA ALA A 284 -11.40 6.60 -3.75
C ALA A 284 -12.14 5.38 -3.18
N PHE A 285 -11.78 4.94 -1.96
CA PHE A 285 -12.49 3.86 -1.26
C PHE A 285 -13.95 4.22 -0.98
N LEU A 286 -14.16 5.38 -0.34
CA LEU A 286 -15.49 5.82 0.06
C LEU A 286 -16.39 6.11 -1.15
N GLN A 287 -15.84 6.66 -2.23
CA GLN A 287 -16.56 6.88 -3.46
C GLN A 287 -17.00 5.56 -4.09
N ALA A 288 -16.10 4.56 -4.16
CA ALA A 288 -16.43 3.24 -4.68
C ALA A 288 -17.51 2.53 -3.83
N VAL A 289 -17.46 2.67 -2.49
CA VAL A 289 -18.49 2.16 -1.59
C VAL A 289 -19.83 2.85 -1.84
N HIS A 290 -19.83 4.19 -1.98
CA HIS A 290 -21.04 4.99 -2.21
C HIS A 290 -21.71 4.64 -3.54
N ASP A 291 -20.92 4.52 -4.60
CA ASP A 291 -21.42 4.32 -5.97
C ASP A 291 -21.65 2.84 -6.31
N GLY A 292 -21.21 1.93 -5.45
CA GLY A 292 -21.25 0.49 -5.73
C GLY A 292 -20.36 0.08 -6.91
N THR A 293 -19.27 0.82 -7.16
CA THR A 293 -18.33 0.57 -8.26
C THR A 293 -17.16 -0.32 -7.79
N PRO A 294 -16.43 -0.96 -8.72
CA PRO A 294 -15.23 -1.73 -8.38
C PRO A 294 -14.19 -0.89 -7.65
N MET A 295 -13.49 -1.50 -6.69
CA MET A 295 -12.39 -0.86 -5.98
C MET A 295 -11.23 -0.54 -6.94
N PRO A 296 -10.67 0.70 -6.90
CA PRO A 296 -9.57 1.09 -7.79
C PRO A 296 -8.25 0.37 -7.46
N ILE A 297 -8.13 -0.14 -6.25
CA ILE A 297 -7.04 -1.00 -5.78
C ILE A 297 -7.70 -2.12 -4.99
N THR A 298 -7.57 -3.34 -5.45
CA THR A 298 -8.31 -4.47 -4.87
C THR A 298 -7.54 -5.14 -3.72
N GLY A 299 -8.21 -6.05 -3.01
CA GLY A 299 -7.56 -6.95 -2.07
C GLY A 299 -6.53 -7.85 -2.77
N GLU A 300 -6.82 -8.26 -4.00
CA GLU A 300 -5.94 -9.07 -4.87
C GLU A 300 -4.63 -8.33 -5.17
N ASP A 301 -4.67 -7.01 -5.43
CA ASP A 301 -3.46 -6.21 -5.60
C ASP A 301 -2.57 -6.26 -4.37
N GLY A 302 -3.18 -6.12 -3.18
CA GLY A 302 -2.48 -6.23 -1.91
C GLY A 302 -1.91 -7.63 -1.66
N CYS A 303 -2.69 -8.67 -1.98
CA CYS A 303 -2.27 -10.07 -1.89
C CYS A 303 -1.08 -10.34 -2.82
N ARG A 304 -1.15 -9.87 -4.06
CA ARG A 304 -0.09 -10.04 -5.04
C ARG A 304 1.22 -9.37 -4.61
N ALA A 305 1.17 -8.20 -4.00
CA ALA A 305 2.36 -7.56 -3.44
C ALA A 305 3.00 -8.40 -2.32
N VAL A 306 2.20 -9.06 -1.48
CA VAL A 306 2.68 -9.98 -0.44
C VAL A 306 3.28 -11.26 -1.06
N GLU A 307 2.67 -11.81 -2.12
CA GLU A 307 3.19 -12.98 -2.84
C GLU A 307 4.57 -12.71 -3.46
N ILE A 308 4.73 -11.55 -4.11
CA ILE A 308 6.01 -11.14 -4.69
C ILE A 308 7.06 -10.95 -3.58
N ALA A 309 6.68 -10.34 -2.45
CA ALA A 309 7.58 -10.18 -1.31
C ALA A 309 8.02 -11.54 -0.73
N GLU A 310 7.11 -12.51 -0.62
CA GLU A 310 7.45 -13.87 -0.17
C GLU A 310 8.44 -14.56 -1.10
N ALA A 311 8.23 -14.46 -2.41
CA ALA A 311 9.17 -14.99 -3.40
C ALA A 311 10.55 -14.31 -3.31
N CYS A 312 10.60 -13.01 -2.99
CA CYS A 312 11.86 -12.30 -2.72
C CYS A 312 12.57 -12.85 -1.47
N TYR A 313 11.84 -13.11 -0.37
CA TYR A 313 12.41 -13.76 0.82
C TYR A 313 12.95 -15.16 0.51
N GLN A 314 12.19 -15.94 -0.25
CA GLN A 314 12.63 -17.26 -0.70
C GLN A 314 13.90 -17.18 -1.56
N SER A 315 13.95 -16.25 -2.51
CA SER A 315 15.15 -16.02 -3.34
C SER A 315 16.36 -15.67 -2.48
N ALA A 316 16.21 -14.76 -1.52
CA ALA A 316 17.30 -14.37 -0.62
C ALA A 316 17.80 -15.54 0.23
N GLN A 317 16.90 -16.38 0.75
CA GLN A 317 17.25 -17.62 1.48
C GLN A 317 18.03 -18.60 0.61
N LEU A 318 17.78 -18.61 -0.69
CA LEU A 318 18.47 -19.43 -1.70
C LEU A 318 19.70 -18.74 -2.30
N GLY A 319 20.25 -17.72 -1.63
CA GLY A 319 21.44 -16.99 -2.07
C GLY A 319 21.23 -16.13 -3.32
N GLY A 320 20.01 -15.64 -3.57
CA GLY A 320 19.67 -14.82 -4.72
C GLY A 320 19.26 -15.65 -5.96
N ALA A 321 18.93 -16.91 -5.78
CA ALA A 321 18.46 -17.76 -6.88
C ALA A 321 17.12 -17.26 -7.45
N LEU A 322 16.88 -17.55 -8.72
CA LEU A 322 15.62 -17.22 -9.40
C LEU A 322 14.46 -18.00 -8.76
N VAL A 323 13.41 -17.29 -8.41
CA VAL A 323 12.12 -17.86 -7.96
C VAL A 323 11.04 -17.43 -8.93
N THR A 324 10.27 -18.38 -9.45
CA THR A 324 9.14 -18.13 -10.34
C THR A 324 7.84 -18.02 -9.54
N LEU A 325 6.96 -17.14 -9.97
CA LEU A 325 5.63 -16.99 -9.40
C LEU A 325 4.58 -17.50 -10.39
N PRO A 326 3.52 -18.14 -9.89
CA PRO A 326 2.36 -18.43 -10.73
C PRO A 326 1.77 -17.08 -11.21
N VAL A 327 1.49 -17.00 -12.49
CA VAL A 327 0.77 -15.89 -13.08
C VAL A 327 -0.69 -16.33 -13.14
N ALA A 328 -1.59 -15.55 -12.53
CA ALA A 328 -3.00 -15.78 -12.70
C ALA A 328 -3.36 -15.59 -14.18
N GLY A 329 -3.96 -16.60 -14.77
CA GLY A 329 -4.47 -16.55 -16.13
C GLY A 329 -5.69 -15.65 -16.24
#